data_d02306ca64c2f1c26489f7e7bc3e2302
#
_entry.id   d02306ca64c2f1c26489f7e7bc3e2302
#
_cell.length_a   1.000
_cell.length_b   1.000
_cell.length_c   1.000
_cell.angle_alpha   90.00
_cell.angle_beta   90.00
_cell.angle_gamma   90.00
#
_symmetry.space_group_name_H-M   'P 1'
#
loop_
_entity.id
_entity.type
_entity.pdbx_description
1 polymer ?
#
loop_
_entity_poly.entity_id
_entity_poly.type
_entity_poly.pdbx_seq_one_letter_code
_entity_poly.pdbx_strand_id
1 'polypeptide(L)'
;TNISLFDTLKDATSRYNDHIKAQVLEQLQLLGASSFEVFCKKLLITYGFKDVHVTKVSRDGGIDGYGKLKVGLAYFNVAFQCKKWSANVGRPKIDEFRGAIQGDYVQGIYFTTSHFCVKERFEVTGFVQS
;
A
#
# COMPACT_ATOMS: atom_id res chain seq x y z
N THR A 1 -36.11 -4.36 16.49
CA THR A 1 -36.12 -2.94 16.08
C THR A 1 -35.18 -2.71 14.88
N ASN A 2 -35.43 -1.65 14.13
CA ASN A 2 -34.64 -1.30 12.95
C ASN A 2 -33.14 -1.08 13.29
N ILE A 3 -32.87 -0.52 14.45
CA ILE A 3 -31.47 -0.28 14.91
C ILE A 3 -30.73 -1.61 15.11
N SER A 4 -31.39 -2.57 15.76
CA SER A 4 -30.81 -3.89 16.00
C SER A 4 -30.51 -4.64 14.69
N LEU A 5 -31.44 -4.56 13.73
CA LEU A 5 -31.24 -5.18 12.41
C LEU A 5 -30.09 -4.52 11.66
N PHE A 6 -30.02 -3.19 11.68
CA PHE A 6 -28.92 -2.45 11.05
C PHE A 6 -27.57 -2.82 11.64
N ASP A 7 -27.47 -2.91 12.97
CA ASP A 7 -26.24 -3.31 13.65
C ASP A 7 -25.83 -4.74 13.28
N THR A 8 -26.78 -5.65 13.18
CA THR A 8 -26.53 -7.03 12.76
C THR A 8 -26.01 -7.09 11.33
N LEU A 9 -26.59 -6.33 10.41
CA LEU A 9 -26.15 -6.27 9.02
C LEU A 9 -24.75 -5.66 8.91
N LYS A 10 -24.50 -4.59 9.65
CA LYS A 10 -23.18 -3.93 9.67
C LYS A 10 -22.11 -4.88 10.17
N ASP A 11 -22.39 -5.62 11.24
CA ASP A 11 -21.46 -6.58 11.82
C ASP A 11 -21.18 -7.75 10.86
N ALA A 12 -22.23 -8.28 10.21
CA ALA A 12 -22.08 -9.34 9.22
C ALA A 12 -21.25 -8.90 8.01
N THR A 13 -21.47 -7.66 7.53
CA THR A 13 -20.72 -7.08 6.43
C THR A 13 -19.25 -6.90 6.80
N SER A 14 -18.98 -6.43 8.00
CA SER A 14 -17.61 -6.27 8.50
C SER A 14 -16.88 -7.61 8.57
N ARG A 15 -17.53 -8.66 9.10
CA ARG A 15 -16.95 -10.00 9.17
C ARG A 15 -16.69 -10.59 7.79
N TYR A 16 -17.61 -10.39 6.86
CA TYR A 16 -17.43 -10.83 5.47
C TYR A 16 -16.24 -10.14 4.82
N ASN A 17 -16.13 -8.82 4.98
CA ASN A 17 -15.00 -8.05 4.44
C ASN A 17 -13.67 -8.50 5.03
N ASP A 18 -13.61 -8.78 6.33
CA ASP A 18 -12.41 -9.29 6.99
C ASP A 18 -12.01 -10.66 6.44
N HIS A 19 -12.99 -11.52 6.18
CA HIS A 19 -12.75 -12.83 5.58
C HIS A 19 -12.16 -12.69 4.17
N ILE A 20 -12.72 -11.81 3.34
CA ILE A 20 -12.22 -11.54 1.98
C ILE A 20 -10.80 -10.97 2.04
N LYS A 21 -10.53 -10.02 2.94
CA LYS A 21 -9.18 -9.46 3.12
C LYS A 21 -8.16 -10.55 3.47
N ALA A 22 -8.53 -11.46 4.37
CA ALA A 22 -7.65 -12.55 4.75
C ALA A 22 -7.35 -13.48 3.58
N GLN A 23 -8.35 -13.80 2.76
CA GLN A 23 -8.17 -14.62 1.56
C GLN A 23 -7.28 -13.93 0.52
N VAL A 24 -7.50 -12.64 0.28
CA VAL A 24 -6.68 -11.85 -0.64
C VAL A 24 -5.23 -11.81 -0.17
N LEU A 25 -5.01 -11.57 1.12
CA LEU A 25 -3.67 -11.55 1.70
C LEU A 25 -2.96 -12.89 1.52
N GLU A 26 -3.66 -13.99 1.77
CA GLU A 26 -3.12 -15.33 1.56
C GLU A 26 -2.68 -15.54 0.12
N GLN A 27 -3.50 -15.13 -0.86
CA GLN A 27 -3.15 -15.21 -2.27
C GLN A 27 -1.95 -14.33 -2.62
N LEU A 28 -1.89 -13.12 -2.07
CA LEU A 28 -0.77 -12.21 -2.30
C LEU A 28 0.55 -12.76 -1.75
N GLN A 29 0.50 -13.46 -0.62
CA GLN A 29 1.69 -14.06 -0.02
C GLN A 29 2.25 -15.20 -0.86
N LEU A 30 1.43 -15.81 -1.72
CA LEU A 30 1.87 -16.86 -2.65
C LEU A 30 2.56 -16.31 -3.89
N LEU A 31 2.41 -15.02 -4.19
CA LEU A 31 3.05 -14.38 -5.33
C LEU A 31 4.55 -14.22 -5.11
N GLY A 32 5.33 -14.29 -6.18
CA GLY A 32 6.72 -13.87 -6.14
C GLY A 32 6.84 -12.35 -6.03
N ALA A 33 8.04 -11.86 -5.70
CA ALA A 33 8.28 -10.43 -5.52
C ALA A 33 7.92 -9.61 -6.75
N SER A 34 8.31 -10.06 -7.94
CA SER A 34 8.00 -9.37 -9.19
C SER A 34 6.50 -9.32 -9.49
N SER A 35 5.80 -10.42 -9.21
CA SER A 35 4.34 -10.48 -9.40
C SER A 35 3.62 -9.57 -8.42
N PHE A 36 4.13 -9.44 -7.20
CA PHE A 36 3.58 -8.54 -6.21
C PHE A 36 3.74 -7.06 -6.63
N GLU A 37 4.90 -6.71 -7.18
CA GLU A 37 5.13 -5.36 -7.73
C GLU A 37 4.16 -5.03 -8.86
N VAL A 38 3.93 -5.98 -9.78
CA VAL A 38 2.95 -5.82 -10.87
C VAL A 38 1.54 -5.64 -10.30
N PHE A 39 1.19 -6.38 -9.27
CA PHE A 39 -0.08 -6.22 -8.58
C PHE A 39 -0.24 -4.83 -7.99
N CYS A 40 0.78 -4.33 -7.30
CA CYS A 40 0.78 -2.97 -6.72
C CYS A 40 0.61 -1.91 -7.81
N LYS A 41 1.29 -2.05 -8.94
CA LYS A 41 1.15 -1.15 -10.07
C LYS A 41 -0.30 -1.13 -10.59
N LYS A 42 -0.90 -2.29 -10.79
CA LYS A 42 -2.29 -2.41 -11.26
C LYS A 42 -3.26 -1.79 -10.26
N LEU A 43 -3.00 -1.96 -8.98
CA LEU A 43 -3.81 -1.37 -7.93
C LEU A 43 -3.77 0.16 -7.99
N LEU A 44 -2.58 0.74 -8.15
CA LEU A 44 -2.42 2.18 -8.29
C LEU A 44 -3.15 2.71 -9.52
N ILE A 45 -3.04 2.05 -10.67
CA ILE A 45 -3.75 2.44 -11.89
C ILE A 45 -5.26 2.40 -11.66
N THR A 46 -5.76 1.39 -10.97
CA THR A 46 -7.18 1.27 -10.63
C THR A 46 -7.65 2.42 -9.74
N TYR A 47 -6.80 2.93 -8.87
CA TYR A 47 -7.10 4.10 -8.04
C TYR A 47 -7.02 5.43 -8.79
N GLY A 48 -6.60 5.42 -10.03
CA GLY A 48 -6.54 6.62 -10.86
C GLY A 48 -5.17 7.24 -11.05
N PHE A 49 -4.11 6.57 -10.60
CA PHE A 49 -2.74 7.01 -10.88
C PHE A 49 -2.44 6.86 -12.36
N LYS A 50 -1.71 7.82 -12.91
CA LYS A 50 -1.27 7.83 -14.31
C LYS A 50 0.24 7.80 -14.39
N ASP A 51 0.75 7.36 -15.54
CA ASP A 51 2.19 7.28 -15.80
C ASP A 51 2.91 6.50 -14.71
N VAL A 52 2.36 5.33 -14.36
CA VAL A 52 2.94 4.47 -13.33
C VAL A 52 4.09 3.66 -13.92
N HIS A 53 5.27 3.84 -13.38
CA HIS A 53 6.49 3.17 -13.80
C HIS A 53 7.08 2.35 -12.66
N VAL A 54 7.52 1.14 -12.97
CA VAL A 54 8.26 0.29 -12.05
C VAL A 54 9.74 0.43 -12.39
N THR A 55 10.55 0.77 -11.41
CA THR A 55 12.00 0.90 -11.58
C THR A 55 12.62 -0.50 -11.60
N LYS A 56 13.51 -0.75 -12.56
CA LYS A 56 14.12 -2.08 -12.73
C LYS A 56 15.16 -2.42 -11.66
N VAL A 57 15.73 -1.42 -11.01
CA VAL A 57 16.78 -1.62 -10.02
C VAL A 57 16.61 -0.61 -8.89
N SER A 58 16.15 -1.10 -7.77
CA SER A 58 16.18 -0.36 -6.51
C SER A 58 17.57 -0.51 -5.89
N ARG A 59 18.54 0.25 -6.38
CA ARG A 59 19.89 0.24 -5.79
C ARG A 59 19.98 1.01 -4.49
N ASP A 60 19.14 2.00 -4.33
CA ASP A 60 19.19 2.95 -3.22
C ASP A 60 18.02 2.77 -2.26
N GLY A 61 17.62 1.53 -2.10
CA GLY A 61 16.87 1.05 -0.96
C GLY A 61 15.55 1.72 -0.68
N GLY A 62 14.84 2.23 -1.66
CA GLY A 62 13.70 2.90 -1.18
C GLY A 62 12.51 3.03 -2.13
N ILE A 63 12.72 2.92 -3.43
CA ILE A 63 11.64 3.19 -4.39
C ILE A 63 11.58 2.08 -5.41
N ASP A 64 10.42 1.41 -5.50
CA ASP A 64 10.17 0.40 -6.54
C ASP A 64 9.52 1.01 -7.77
N GLY A 65 8.92 2.17 -7.64
CA GLY A 65 8.30 2.85 -8.75
C GLY A 65 7.70 4.19 -8.36
N TYR A 66 7.07 4.82 -9.34
CA TYR A 66 6.44 6.12 -9.17
C TYR A 66 5.28 6.28 -10.14
N GLY A 67 4.42 7.24 -9.84
CA GLY A 67 3.28 7.60 -10.68
C GLY A 67 2.80 9.00 -10.39
N LYS A 68 1.81 9.44 -11.14
CA LYS A 68 1.19 10.76 -10.98
C LYS A 68 -0.25 10.62 -10.52
N LEU A 69 -0.60 11.37 -9.49
CA LEU A 69 -1.97 11.47 -9.02
C LEU A 69 -2.51 12.85 -9.30
N LYS A 70 -3.65 12.93 -9.97
CA LYS A 70 -4.34 14.18 -10.24
C LYS A 70 -5.24 14.56 -9.05
N VAL A 71 -5.00 15.73 -8.49
CA VAL A 71 -5.84 16.29 -7.43
C VAL A 71 -6.28 17.69 -7.90
N GLY A 72 -7.55 17.85 -8.21
CA GLY A 72 -8.04 19.08 -8.83
C GLY A 72 -7.43 19.31 -10.20
N LEU A 73 -6.74 20.41 -10.39
CA LEU A 73 -6.05 20.77 -11.63
C LEU A 73 -4.55 20.42 -11.59
N ALA A 74 -4.05 19.93 -10.47
CA ALA A 74 -2.62 19.67 -10.28
C ALA A 74 -2.33 18.18 -10.35
N TYR A 75 -1.10 17.83 -10.78
CA TYR A 75 -0.57 16.47 -10.72
C TYR A 75 0.53 16.42 -9.67
N PHE A 76 0.48 15.38 -8.84
CA PHE A 76 1.49 15.14 -7.82
C PHE A 76 2.28 13.89 -8.15
N ASN A 77 3.60 13.97 -8.02
CA ASN A 77 4.47 12.82 -8.15
C ASN A 77 4.45 12.02 -6.84
N VAL A 78 4.15 10.74 -6.96
CA VAL A 78 4.04 9.82 -5.83
C VAL A 78 4.94 8.63 -6.09
N ALA A 79 5.80 8.31 -5.13
CA ALA A 79 6.65 7.13 -5.19
C ALA A 79 6.01 5.98 -4.44
N PHE A 80 6.36 4.75 -4.79
CA PHE A 80 5.90 3.59 -4.05
C PHE A 80 7.01 2.57 -3.85
N GLN A 81 6.86 1.82 -2.76
CA GLN A 81 7.71 0.70 -2.38
C GLN A 81 6.83 -0.50 -2.11
N CYS A 82 7.25 -1.67 -2.58
CA CYS A 82 6.52 -2.92 -2.40
C CYS A 82 7.41 -3.91 -1.66
N LYS A 83 6.98 -4.37 -0.50
CA LYS A 83 7.70 -5.39 0.27
C LYS A 83 6.77 -6.53 0.64
N LYS A 84 6.97 -7.65 -0.04
CA LYS A 84 6.32 -8.90 0.30
C LYS A 84 7.15 -9.59 1.37
N TRP A 85 6.84 -9.30 2.63
CA TRP A 85 7.56 -9.84 3.77
C TRP A 85 6.64 -10.63 4.69
N SER A 86 7.21 -11.62 5.36
CA SER A 86 6.58 -12.29 6.48
C SER A 86 6.83 -11.56 7.80
N ALA A 87 7.92 -10.79 7.89
CA ALA A 87 8.25 -9.99 9.05
C ALA A 87 7.60 -8.60 8.97
N ASN A 88 7.38 -7.99 10.13
CA ASN A 88 6.83 -6.63 10.21
C ASN A 88 7.80 -5.61 9.63
N VAL A 89 7.22 -4.55 9.04
CA VAL A 89 7.99 -3.42 8.52
C VAL A 89 8.23 -2.44 9.68
N GLY A 90 9.48 -2.33 10.10
CA GLY A 90 9.87 -1.47 11.20
C GLY A 90 10.21 -0.05 10.75
N ARG A 91 10.43 0.80 11.75
CA ARG A 91 10.76 2.21 11.53
C ARG A 91 11.98 2.44 10.62
N PRO A 92 13.09 1.69 10.74
CA PRO A 92 14.25 1.92 9.87
C PRO A 92 13.91 1.83 8.37
N LYS A 93 13.04 0.91 7.98
CA LYS A 93 12.61 0.76 6.58
C LYS A 93 11.72 1.92 6.13
N ILE A 94 10.87 2.39 7.00
CA ILE A 94 10.01 3.56 6.70
C ILE A 94 10.87 4.81 6.59
N ASP A 95 11.82 5.02 7.48
CA ASP A 95 12.73 6.17 7.43
C ASP A 95 13.58 6.16 6.17
N GLU A 96 14.07 4.99 5.76
CA GLU A 96 14.79 4.80 4.51
C GLU A 96 13.94 5.21 3.31
N PHE A 97 12.69 4.77 3.27
CA PHE A 97 11.75 5.13 2.22
C PHE A 97 11.46 6.64 2.21
N ARG A 98 11.21 7.22 3.37
CA ARG A 98 10.97 8.66 3.49
C ARG A 98 12.17 9.48 3.02
N GLY A 99 13.38 9.04 3.34
CA GLY A 99 14.60 9.67 2.84
C GLY A 99 14.74 9.58 1.33
N ALA A 100 14.39 8.43 0.76
CA ALA A 100 14.49 8.20 -0.68
C ALA A 100 13.52 9.05 -1.50
N ILE A 101 12.34 9.38 -0.96
CA ILE A 101 11.33 10.18 -1.67
C ILE A 101 11.49 11.69 -1.47
N GLN A 102 12.33 12.10 -0.53
CA GLN A 102 12.47 13.50 -0.17
C GLN A 102 13.01 14.33 -1.34
N GLY A 103 12.33 15.42 -1.66
CA GLY A 103 12.73 16.38 -2.69
C GLY A 103 12.10 16.12 -4.06
N ASP A 104 11.96 14.88 -4.47
CA ASP A 104 11.47 14.52 -5.81
C ASP A 104 9.98 14.17 -5.84
N TYR A 105 9.45 13.72 -4.72
CA TYR A 105 8.08 13.25 -4.61
C TYR A 105 7.34 13.94 -3.48
N VAL A 106 6.06 14.20 -3.71
CA VAL A 106 5.19 14.85 -2.71
C VAL A 106 4.77 13.85 -1.64
N GLN A 107 4.61 12.59 -2.02
CA GLN A 107 4.10 11.57 -1.12
C GLN A 107 4.66 10.20 -1.52
N GLY A 108 4.67 9.29 -0.56
CA GLY A 108 5.04 7.90 -0.79
C GLY A 108 3.97 6.94 -0.31
N ILE A 109 3.86 5.81 -0.98
CA ILE A 109 2.99 4.70 -0.60
C ILE A 109 3.85 3.47 -0.39
N TYR A 110 3.72 2.85 0.78
CA TYR A 110 4.45 1.64 1.11
C TYR A 110 3.48 0.46 1.17
N PHE A 111 3.62 -0.47 0.23
CA PHE A 111 2.81 -1.68 0.19
C PHE A 111 3.53 -2.83 0.88
N THR A 112 2.84 -3.53 1.75
CA THR A 112 3.37 -4.74 2.38
C THR A 112 2.29 -5.78 2.59
N THR A 113 2.68 -7.05 2.59
CA THR A 113 1.81 -8.16 2.98
C THR A 113 1.90 -8.46 4.47
N SER A 114 2.71 -7.71 5.21
CA SER A 114 2.89 -7.82 6.64
C SER A 114 2.27 -6.63 7.36
N HIS A 115 2.73 -6.35 8.57
CA HIS A 115 2.28 -5.24 9.39
C HIS A 115 3.37 -4.19 9.56
N PHE A 116 2.94 -2.95 9.80
CA PHE A 116 3.85 -1.87 10.15
C PHE A 116 4.06 -1.83 11.66
N CYS A 117 5.32 -1.81 12.08
CA CYS A 117 5.73 -1.66 13.47
C CYS A 117 6.30 -0.26 13.69
N VAL A 118 5.45 0.76 13.61
CA VAL A 118 5.87 2.16 13.83
C VAL A 118 4.97 2.78 14.89
N LYS A 119 5.59 3.48 15.85
CA LYS A 119 4.88 4.12 16.95
C LYS A 119 4.32 5.48 16.57
N GLU A 120 4.90 6.13 15.59
CA GLU A 120 4.48 7.45 15.13
C GLU A 120 3.68 7.32 13.83
N ARG A 121 2.72 8.21 13.65
CA ARG A 121 2.00 8.28 12.39
C ARG A 121 2.87 8.91 11.32
N PHE A 122 3.06 8.18 10.25
CA PHE A 122 3.64 8.69 9.02
C PHE A 122 2.57 8.71 7.94
N GLU A 123 2.74 9.57 6.95
CA GLU A 123 1.91 9.57 5.76
C GLU A 123 2.35 8.42 4.84
N VAL A 124 2.21 7.22 5.34
CA VAL A 124 2.51 5.97 4.63
C VAL A 124 1.24 5.15 4.57
N THR A 125 0.85 4.77 3.37
CA THR A 125 -0.33 3.93 3.16
C THR A 125 0.12 2.50 2.94
N GLY A 126 -0.35 1.61 3.80
CA GLY A 126 -0.16 0.17 3.65
C GLY A 126 -1.30 -0.46 2.85
N PHE A 127 -1.01 -1.50 2.09
CA PHE A 127 -2.03 -2.22 1.34
C PHE A 127 -2.97 -2.97 2.28
N VAL A 128 -2.43 -3.63 3.30
CA VAL A 128 -3.22 -4.30 4.33
C VAL A 128 -2.92 -3.61 5.64
N GLN A 129 -3.84 -2.80 6.07
CA GLN A 129 -3.74 -2.11 7.34
C GLN A 129 -4.86 -2.57 8.23
N SER A 130 -4.50 -3.08 9.37
CA SER A 130 -5.46 -3.44 10.42
C SER A 130 -5.97 -2.19 11.14
#